data_0dc90639d6acc6bc1f9c9d66260d53fe
#
_entry.id   0dc90639d6acc6bc1f9c9d66260d53fe
#
_cell.length_a   1.000
_cell.length_b   1.000
_cell.length_c   1.000
_cell.angle_alpha   90.00
_cell.angle_beta   90.00
_cell.angle_gamma   90.00
#
_symmetry.space_group_name_H-M   'P 1'
#
loop_
_entity.id
_entity.type
_entity.pdbx_description
1 polymer ?
#
loop_
_entity_poly.entity_id
_entity_poly.type
_entity_poly.pdbx_seq_one_letter_code
_entity_poly.pdbx_strand_id
1 'polypeptide(L)'
;MAELNTAEEIDDIYEMEYRTDAMTGGRDKRMYLYYQLINSLKQADSVDIVVSFLMESGVRMLLGELENALKRGAKIRILTGHYLGITQPSALYLIKNRLGKQVDLRFYNEKNRSFHPKSYMFHYDDYSTIYIGSSNISRSALTSGIEWNYRFSSKTDPQNYEKFYNTFLDLFENHSVVIDDDELKRYSKNWHRPAVSKDLDRYDLQDSETVNHIMLFEPRGAQIEALCALENTRAEGARRALVQAATGVGKTYLAAFDSKEYEKVLFVAHREEILKQAAESFKNVRNSDDYGFFDGESKC
;
A
#
# COMPACT_ATOMS: atom_id res chain seq x y z
N MET A 1 5.73 19.92 23.96
CA MET A 1 5.88 18.46 24.15
C MET A 1 4.52 17.96 24.61
N ALA A 2 3.77 17.37 23.72
CA ALA A 2 2.56 16.65 24.05
C ALA A 2 2.79 15.22 23.54
N GLU A 3 3.00 14.33 24.48
CA GLU A 3 3.14 12.89 24.27
C GLU A 3 1.83 12.37 23.70
N LEU A 4 1.89 11.72 22.54
CA LEU A 4 0.78 10.95 21.99
C LEU A 4 0.81 9.59 22.67
N ASN A 5 -0.08 9.42 23.63
CA ASN A 5 -0.30 8.19 24.34
C ASN A 5 -1.29 7.28 23.60
N THR A 6 -0.97 5.99 23.63
CA THR A 6 -1.79 4.77 23.62
C THR A 6 -2.90 4.59 22.56
N ALA A 7 -3.21 3.33 22.30
CA ALA A 7 -4.31 2.88 21.44
C ALA A 7 -5.68 3.49 21.86
N GLU A 8 -5.87 3.82 23.14
CA GLU A 8 -7.07 4.47 23.67
C GLU A 8 -7.28 5.91 23.16
N GLU A 9 -6.22 6.72 23.02
CA GLU A 9 -6.34 8.07 22.43
C GLU A 9 -6.62 8.04 20.93
N ILE A 10 -6.22 6.97 20.26
CA ILE A 10 -6.60 6.74 18.85
C ILE A 10 -8.09 6.40 18.76
N ASP A 11 -8.62 5.60 19.65
CA ASP A 11 -10.06 5.28 19.72
C ASP A 11 -10.90 6.50 20.11
N ASP A 12 -10.46 7.35 21.03
CA ASP A 12 -11.14 8.61 21.38
C ASP A 12 -11.20 9.62 20.23
N ILE A 13 -10.19 9.63 19.34
CA ILE A 13 -10.25 10.41 18.09
C ILE A 13 -11.28 9.82 17.12
N TYR A 14 -11.56 8.52 17.18
CA TYR A 14 -12.56 7.83 16.35
C TYR A 14 -14.00 8.06 16.84
N GLU A 15 -14.22 8.28 18.12
CA GLU A 15 -15.55 8.57 18.69
C GLU A 15 -16.00 10.03 18.53
N MET A 16 -15.07 10.96 18.28
CA MET A 16 -15.45 12.32 17.94
C MET A 16 -16.06 12.33 16.54
N GLU A 17 -17.39 12.52 16.48
CA GLU A 17 -18.20 12.80 15.29
C GLU A 17 -17.76 14.05 14.53
N TYR A 18 -16.50 14.11 14.11
CA TYR A 18 -16.01 15.18 13.27
C TYR A 18 -16.35 14.89 11.82
N ARG A 19 -17.64 15.01 11.50
CA ARG A 19 -18.12 14.95 10.11
C ARG A 19 -17.88 16.30 9.46
N THR A 20 -16.71 16.50 8.88
CA THR A 20 -16.53 17.59 7.92
C THR A 20 -16.73 17.06 6.51
N ASP A 21 -17.41 17.83 5.67
CA ASP A 21 -17.53 17.50 4.25
C ASP A 21 -16.35 18.06 3.44
N ALA A 22 -15.58 18.99 4.02
CA ALA A 22 -14.39 19.56 3.40
C ALA A 22 -13.13 19.19 4.20
N MET A 23 -12.19 18.53 3.53
CA MET A 23 -10.90 18.16 4.08
C MET A 23 -9.81 18.91 3.34
N THR A 24 -8.97 19.64 4.06
CA THR A 24 -7.95 20.51 3.48
C THR A 24 -6.51 20.11 3.79
N GLY A 25 -6.31 19.01 4.51
CA GLY A 25 -4.98 18.53 4.89
C GLY A 25 -4.25 19.51 5.83
N GLY A 26 -2.93 19.54 5.73
CA GLY A 26 -2.10 20.46 6.48
C GLY A 26 -1.71 19.95 7.87
N ARG A 27 -1.74 20.81 8.91
CA ARG A 27 -1.27 20.46 10.26
C ARG A 27 -2.36 19.90 11.16
N ASP A 28 -3.62 20.15 10.85
CA ASP A 28 -4.75 19.65 11.62
C ASP A 28 -5.14 18.26 11.15
N LYS A 29 -4.87 17.25 11.96
CA LYS A 29 -5.16 15.84 11.66
C LYS A 29 -6.64 15.60 11.34
N ARG A 30 -7.54 16.40 11.90
CA ARG A 30 -8.98 16.30 11.62
C ARG A 30 -9.32 16.60 10.15
N MET A 31 -8.45 17.33 9.45
CA MET A 31 -8.58 17.67 8.04
C MET A 31 -7.92 16.63 7.11
N TYR A 32 -7.39 15.52 7.64
CA TYR A 32 -6.81 14.46 6.85
C TYR A 32 -7.88 13.60 6.22
N LEU A 33 -7.76 13.39 4.91
CA LEU A 33 -8.64 12.46 4.20
C LEU A 33 -8.54 11.04 4.77
N TYR A 34 -7.35 10.65 5.25
CA TYR A 34 -7.07 9.33 5.82
C TYR A 34 -8.14 8.86 6.83
N TYR A 35 -8.44 9.67 7.84
CA TYR A 35 -9.38 9.28 8.88
C TYR A 35 -10.80 9.09 8.33
N GLN A 36 -11.21 9.92 7.38
CA GLN A 36 -12.52 9.80 6.73
C GLN A 36 -12.62 8.51 5.90
N LEU A 37 -11.54 8.14 5.19
CA LEU A 37 -11.50 6.89 4.44
C LEU A 37 -11.54 5.67 5.36
N ILE A 38 -10.77 5.68 6.48
CA ILE A 38 -10.77 4.58 7.46
C ILE A 38 -12.17 4.38 8.04
N ASN A 39 -12.84 5.46 8.45
CA ASN A 39 -14.20 5.38 8.98
C ASN A 39 -15.21 4.83 7.95
N SER A 40 -15.08 5.25 6.70
CA SER A 40 -15.92 4.73 5.62
C SER A 40 -15.63 3.25 5.32
N LEU A 41 -14.35 2.86 5.29
CA LEU A 41 -13.93 1.46 5.08
C LEU A 41 -14.47 0.52 6.16
N LYS A 42 -14.56 0.97 7.42
CA LYS A 42 -15.09 0.15 8.53
C LYS A 42 -16.55 -0.26 8.35
N GLN A 43 -17.33 0.45 7.56
CA GLN A 43 -18.79 0.30 7.47
C GLN A 43 -19.30 -0.07 6.08
N ALA A 44 -18.52 0.17 5.03
CA ALA A 44 -18.98 -0.01 3.65
C ALA A 44 -19.14 -1.48 3.26
N ASP A 45 -20.20 -1.76 2.49
CA ASP A 45 -20.49 -3.06 1.86
C ASP A 45 -19.76 -3.23 0.53
N SER A 46 -19.47 -2.11 -0.14
CA SER A 46 -18.57 -2.10 -1.29
C SER A 46 -17.84 -0.77 -1.44
N VAL A 47 -16.67 -0.81 -2.10
CA VAL A 47 -15.75 0.31 -2.22
C VAL A 47 -15.25 0.41 -3.65
N ASP A 48 -15.35 1.59 -4.23
CA ASP A 48 -14.81 1.92 -5.55
C ASP A 48 -13.79 3.05 -5.42
N ILE A 49 -12.59 2.79 -5.86
CA ILE A 49 -11.49 3.76 -5.81
C ILE A 49 -11.03 4.05 -7.23
N VAL A 50 -10.97 5.33 -7.59
CA VAL A 50 -10.34 5.78 -8.82
C VAL A 50 -9.30 6.85 -8.49
N VAL A 51 -8.03 6.57 -8.79
CA VAL A 51 -6.91 7.46 -8.49
C VAL A 51 -5.90 7.47 -9.63
N SER A 52 -5.26 8.60 -9.85
CA SER A 52 -4.28 8.72 -10.94
C SER A 52 -3.07 7.82 -10.74
N PHE A 53 -2.65 7.62 -9.50
CA PHE A 53 -1.53 6.76 -9.15
C PHE A 53 -1.62 6.21 -7.73
N LEU A 54 -0.87 5.14 -7.51
CA LEU A 54 -0.71 4.45 -6.23
C LEU A 54 0.76 4.48 -5.79
N MET A 55 1.03 4.94 -4.58
CA MET A 55 2.34 4.80 -3.94
C MET A 55 2.28 3.75 -2.82
N GLU A 56 3.36 3.04 -2.63
CA GLU A 56 3.49 2.01 -1.59
C GLU A 56 3.14 2.55 -0.20
N SER A 57 3.61 3.76 0.11
CA SER A 57 3.38 4.43 1.38
C SER A 57 1.89 4.61 1.70
N GLY A 58 1.09 5.07 0.74
CA GLY A 58 -0.34 5.27 0.90
C GLY A 58 -1.13 3.95 0.94
N VAL A 59 -0.73 2.98 0.10
CA VAL A 59 -1.34 1.64 0.13
C VAL A 59 -1.16 0.99 1.51
N ARG A 60 0.05 1.05 2.09
CA ARG A 60 0.31 0.52 3.44
C ARG A 60 -0.60 1.10 4.51
N MET A 61 -0.92 2.37 4.41
CA MET A 61 -1.80 3.03 5.38
C MET A 61 -3.24 2.50 5.34
N LEU A 62 -3.74 2.15 4.15
CA LEU A 62 -5.12 1.69 3.97
C LEU A 62 -5.26 0.17 4.06
N LEU A 63 -4.15 -0.57 3.95
CA LEU A 63 -4.15 -2.02 3.73
C LEU A 63 -4.90 -2.80 4.82
N GLY A 64 -4.68 -2.46 6.09
CA GLY A 64 -5.32 -3.16 7.21
C GLY A 64 -6.84 -3.04 7.18
N GLU A 65 -7.37 -1.83 6.90
CA GLU A 65 -8.81 -1.64 6.82
C GLU A 65 -9.42 -2.19 5.53
N LEU A 66 -8.68 -2.21 4.42
CA LEU A 66 -9.09 -2.91 3.20
C LEU A 66 -9.20 -4.43 3.46
N GLU A 67 -8.23 -5.03 4.16
CA GLU A 67 -8.30 -6.44 4.58
C GLU A 67 -9.51 -6.71 5.48
N ASN A 68 -9.76 -5.83 6.44
CA ASN A 68 -10.90 -5.95 7.35
C ASN A 68 -12.23 -5.83 6.59
N ALA A 69 -12.34 -4.92 5.63
CA ALA A 69 -13.50 -4.79 4.77
C ALA A 69 -13.77 -6.07 3.96
N LEU A 70 -12.72 -6.64 3.33
CA LEU A 70 -12.83 -7.91 2.61
C LEU A 70 -13.25 -9.07 3.51
N LYS A 71 -12.73 -9.16 4.74
CA LYS A 71 -13.15 -10.17 5.73
C LYS A 71 -14.63 -10.05 6.10
N ARG A 72 -15.20 -8.86 6.07
CA ARG A 72 -16.64 -8.63 6.24
C ARG A 72 -17.47 -8.96 5.00
N GLY A 73 -16.85 -9.26 3.88
CA GLY A 73 -17.50 -9.57 2.61
C GLY A 73 -17.66 -8.38 1.67
N ALA A 74 -17.04 -7.24 1.98
CA ALA A 74 -17.08 -6.07 1.11
C ALA A 74 -16.43 -6.34 -0.26
N LYS A 75 -17.00 -5.78 -1.32
CA LYS A 75 -16.44 -5.81 -2.66
C LYS A 75 -15.57 -4.58 -2.88
N ILE A 76 -14.36 -4.76 -3.41
CA ILE A 76 -13.43 -3.65 -3.64
C ILE A 76 -12.99 -3.64 -5.10
N ARG A 77 -13.18 -2.48 -5.75
CA ARG A 77 -12.69 -2.21 -7.11
C ARG A 77 -11.73 -1.01 -7.07
N ILE A 78 -10.61 -1.13 -7.74
CA ILE A 78 -9.59 -0.07 -7.81
C ILE A 78 -9.21 0.16 -9.25
N LEU A 79 -9.42 1.38 -9.74
CA LEU A 79 -8.96 1.86 -11.04
C LEU A 79 -7.82 2.86 -10.84
N THR A 80 -6.68 2.59 -11.44
CA THR A 80 -5.51 3.47 -11.35
C THR A 80 -4.89 3.72 -12.71
N GLY A 81 -4.08 4.77 -12.82
CA GLY A 81 -3.32 5.08 -14.02
C GLY A 81 -1.90 4.53 -13.98
N HIS A 82 -1.34 4.31 -15.16
CA HIS A 82 0.09 4.07 -15.34
C HIS A 82 0.80 5.26 -16.00
N TYR A 83 0.07 6.36 -16.19
CA TYR A 83 0.56 7.58 -16.82
C TYR A 83 1.73 8.16 -16.01
N LEU A 84 2.76 8.63 -16.73
CA LEU A 84 4.02 9.13 -16.15
C LEU A 84 4.80 8.12 -15.28
N GLY A 85 4.38 6.86 -15.18
CA GLY A 85 5.06 5.83 -14.40
C GLY A 85 5.11 6.12 -12.89
N ILE A 86 4.21 6.95 -12.35
CA ILE A 86 4.20 7.31 -10.92
C ILE A 86 3.67 6.16 -10.06
N THR A 87 2.69 5.40 -10.56
CA THR A 87 2.22 4.20 -9.85
C THR A 87 3.39 3.25 -9.61
N GLN A 88 3.65 2.94 -8.35
CA GLN A 88 4.77 2.08 -7.97
C GLN A 88 4.40 0.60 -8.13
N PRO A 89 5.22 -0.21 -8.81
CA PRO A 89 4.98 -1.66 -8.89
C PRO A 89 4.83 -2.31 -7.52
N SER A 90 5.62 -1.89 -6.53
CA SER A 90 5.52 -2.39 -5.15
C SER A 90 4.16 -2.15 -4.51
N ALA A 91 3.48 -1.03 -4.83
CA ALA A 91 2.11 -0.77 -4.38
C ALA A 91 1.11 -1.79 -4.95
N LEU A 92 1.24 -2.10 -6.25
CA LEU A 92 0.39 -3.08 -6.92
C LEU A 92 0.63 -4.50 -6.42
N TYR A 93 1.90 -4.91 -6.26
CA TYR A 93 2.27 -6.18 -5.65
C TYR A 93 1.74 -6.31 -4.23
N LEU A 94 1.82 -5.24 -3.43
CA LEU A 94 1.32 -5.23 -2.06
C LEU A 94 -0.20 -5.46 -2.01
N ILE A 95 -0.97 -4.81 -2.88
CA ILE A 95 -2.41 -5.03 -3.02
C ILE A 95 -2.69 -6.48 -3.41
N LYS A 96 -2.02 -7.00 -4.44
CA LYS A 96 -2.25 -8.37 -4.93
C LYS A 96 -1.89 -9.43 -3.89
N ASN A 97 -0.78 -9.28 -3.19
CA ASN A 97 -0.33 -10.24 -2.19
C ASN A 97 -1.22 -10.27 -0.96
N ARG A 98 -1.62 -9.10 -0.47
CA ARG A 98 -2.34 -9.00 0.78
C ARG A 98 -3.85 -9.13 0.62
N LEU A 99 -4.40 -8.59 -0.46
CA LEU A 99 -5.85 -8.58 -0.72
C LEU A 99 -6.29 -9.67 -1.71
N GLY A 100 -5.34 -10.25 -2.44
CA GLY A 100 -5.58 -11.38 -3.33
C GLY A 100 -6.53 -11.08 -4.48
N LYS A 101 -7.25 -12.12 -4.93
CA LYS A 101 -8.23 -12.04 -6.03
C LYS A 101 -9.57 -11.40 -5.62
N GLN A 102 -9.72 -11.01 -4.38
CA GLN A 102 -10.95 -10.39 -3.88
C GLN A 102 -11.07 -8.90 -4.25
N VAL A 103 -9.96 -8.30 -4.72
CA VAL A 103 -9.93 -6.94 -5.24
C VAL A 103 -9.85 -6.97 -6.76
N ASP A 104 -10.78 -6.30 -7.43
CA ASP A 104 -10.70 -6.06 -8.87
C ASP A 104 -9.84 -4.81 -9.11
N LEU A 105 -8.56 -5.03 -9.42
CA LEU A 105 -7.55 -4.00 -9.63
C LEU A 105 -7.28 -3.84 -11.12
N ARG A 106 -7.47 -2.61 -11.64
CA ARG A 106 -7.36 -2.33 -13.07
C ARG A 106 -6.52 -1.10 -13.38
N PHE A 107 -5.87 -1.12 -14.54
CA PHE A 107 -5.29 0.06 -15.17
C PHE A 107 -6.27 0.70 -16.15
N TYR A 108 -6.40 2.03 -16.08
CA TYR A 108 -7.00 2.79 -17.16
C TYR A 108 -6.16 2.64 -18.45
N ASN A 109 -6.79 2.32 -19.56
CA ASN A 109 -6.12 1.91 -20.80
C ASN A 109 -6.69 2.61 -22.06
N GLU A 110 -6.92 3.90 -22.00
CA GLU A 110 -7.29 4.68 -23.19
C GLU A 110 -6.07 5.48 -23.68
N LYS A 111 -5.73 5.31 -24.96
CA LYS A 111 -4.62 6.03 -25.58
C LYS A 111 -5.00 7.49 -25.83
N ASN A 112 -4.02 8.40 -25.70
CA ASN A 112 -4.16 9.83 -26.01
C ASN A 112 -5.13 10.61 -25.11
N ARG A 113 -5.52 10.05 -23.96
CA ARG A 113 -6.34 10.73 -22.98
C ARG A 113 -5.68 10.69 -21.60
N SER A 114 -5.47 11.86 -21.00
CA SER A 114 -4.90 11.93 -19.66
C SER A 114 -5.86 11.37 -18.62
N PHE A 115 -5.33 10.64 -17.64
CA PHE A 115 -6.11 10.07 -16.55
C PHE A 115 -5.64 10.67 -15.22
N HIS A 116 -6.47 11.54 -14.63
CA HIS A 116 -6.09 12.27 -13.42
C HIS A 116 -7.20 12.41 -12.36
N PRO A 117 -8.18 11.49 -12.29
CA PRO A 117 -9.21 11.53 -11.24
C PRO A 117 -8.64 11.10 -9.89
N LYS A 118 -9.29 11.56 -8.81
CA LYS A 118 -9.11 11.06 -7.46
C LYS A 118 -10.45 11.08 -6.78
N SER A 119 -11.00 9.89 -6.60
CA SER A 119 -12.29 9.70 -5.99
C SER A 119 -12.36 8.39 -5.24
N TYR A 120 -13.06 8.40 -4.13
CA TYR A 120 -13.28 7.26 -3.24
C TYR A 120 -14.77 7.15 -2.97
N MET A 121 -15.39 6.07 -3.41
CA MET A 121 -16.82 5.83 -3.27
C MET A 121 -17.05 4.67 -2.32
N PHE A 122 -17.95 4.87 -1.39
CA PHE A 122 -18.32 3.88 -0.37
C PHE A 122 -19.83 3.66 -0.45
N HIS A 123 -20.22 2.41 -0.60
CA HIS A 123 -21.61 2.02 -0.73
C HIS A 123 -22.05 1.29 0.55
N TYR A 124 -23.17 1.71 1.08
CA TYR A 124 -23.80 1.17 2.26
C TYR A 124 -25.21 0.66 1.86
N ASP A 125 -25.89 -0.01 2.74
CA ASP A 125 -27.20 -0.63 2.46
C ASP A 125 -28.21 0.35 1.80
N ASP A 126 -28.33 1.59 2.31
CA ASP A 126 -29.37 2.53 1.90
C ASP A 126 -28.86 3.84 1.28
N TYR A 127 -27.55 4.04 1.20
CA TYR A 127 -26.93 5.22 0.58
C TYR A 127 -25.48 4.96 0.17
N SER A 128 -24.91 5.93 -0.49
CA SER A 128 -23.49 5.91 -0.84
C SER A 128 -22.86 7.27 -0.59
N THR A 129 -21.58 7.28 -0.28
CA THR A 129 -20.79 8.51 -0.18
C THR A 129 -19.66 8.53 -1.19
N ILE A 130 -19.27 9.71 -1.61
CA ILE A 130 -18.14 9.94 -2.48
C ILE A 130 -17.26 11.05 -1.92
N TYR A 131 -15.97 10.82 -1.92
CA TYR A 131 -14.93 11.81 -1.67
C TYR A 131 -14.25 12.13 -3.00
N ILE A 132 -14.21 13.39 -3.38
CA ILE A 132 -13.57 13.86 -4.61
C ILE A 132 -12.61 14.99 -4.27
N GLY A 133 -11.42 14.96 -4.88
CA GLY A 133 -10.46 16.02 -4.64
C GLY A 133 -9.13 15.83 -5.34
N SER A 134 -8.08 16.26 -4.68
CA SER A 134 -6.72 16.22 -5.21
C SER A 134 -5.88 15.04 -4.70
N SER A 135 -6.34 14.31 -3.67
CA SER A 135 -5.57 13.26 -3.00
C SER A 135 -5.47 11.95 -3.78
N ASN A 136 -4.28 11.57 -4.21
CA ASN A 136 -3.95 10.22 -4.63
C ASN A 136 -3.66 9.32 -3.41
N ILE A 137 -3.43 8.03 -3.64
CA ILE A 137 -3.01 7.10 -2.58
C ILE A 137 -1.49 7.23 -2.40
N SER A 138 -1.08 8.24 -1.62
CA SER A 138 0.26 8.42 -1.06
C SER A 138 0.13 8.86 0.41
N ARG A 139 1.16 8.65 1.22
CA ARG A 139 1.11 9.05 2.63
C ARG A 139 0.82 10.54 2.77
N SER A 140 1.60 11.39 2.12
CA SER A 140 1.46 12.84 2.19
C SER A 140 0.08 13.33 1.73
N ALA A 141 -0.45 12.79 0.63
CA ALA A 141 -1.76 13.18 0.13
C ALA A 141 -2.92 12.73 1.03
N LEU A 142 -2.77 11.64 1.75
CA LEU A 142 -3.78 11.15 2.69
C LEU A 142 -3.71 11.85 4.05
N THR A 143 -2.58 12.48 4.40
CA THR A 143 -2.32 13.08 5.73
C THR A 143 -1.95 14.56 5.64
N SER A 144 -0.70 14.91 5.90
CA SER A 144 -0.20 16.26 6.15
C SER A 144 -0.09 17.15 4.91
N GLY A 145 -0.15 16.58 3.72
CA GLY A 145 -0.14 17.34 2.47
C GLY A 145 -1.34 18.30 2.40
N ILE A 146 -1.12 19.43 1.72
CA ILE A 146 -2.22 20.37 1.45
C ILE A 146 -3.00 19.85 0.27
N GLU A 147 -4.04 19.11 0.57
CA GLU A 147 -4.93 18.49 -0.41
C GLU A 147 -6.37 18.88 -0.09
N TRP A 148 -7.13 19.23 -1.11
CA TRP A 148 -8.52 19.60 -0.95
C TRP A 148 -9.40 18.46 -1.42
N ASN A 149 -10.25 17.97 -0.51
CA ASN A 149 -11.23 16.94 -0.80
C ASN A 149 -12.59 17.36 -0.28
N TYR A 150 -13.63 16.99 -0.99
CA TYR A 150 -15.01 17.26 -0.62
C TYR A 150 -15.82 15.98 -0.63
N ARG A 151 -16.68 15.80 0.38
CA ARG A 151 -17.59 14.66 0.54
C ARG A 151 -19.01 15.08 0.27
N PHE A 152 -19.73 14.27 -0.48
CA PHE A 152 -21.17 14.31 -0.57
C PHE A 152 -21.74 12.89 -0.70
N SER A 153 -23.06 12.75 -0.68
CA SER A 153 -23.71 11.44 -0.72
C SER A 153 -24.84 11.38 -1.75
N SER A 154 -25.25 10.16 -2.07
CA SER A 154 -26.43 9.92 -2.91
C SER A 154 -27.73 10.48 -2.31
N LYS A 155 -27.76 10.75 -0.99
CA LYS A 155 -28.89 11.40 -0.31
C LYS A 155 -28.82 12.92 -0.38
N THR A 156 -27.62 13.51 -0.27
CA THR A 156 -27.47 14.99 -0.24
C THR A 156 -27.39 15.60 -1.62
N ASP A 157 -26.78 14.89 -2.58
CA ASP A 157 -26.63 15.34 -3.97
C ASP A 157 -26.73 14.15 -4.94
N PRO A 158 -27.94 13.60 -5.14
CA PRO A 158 -28.13 12.40 -5.94
C PRO A 158 -27.72 12.57 -7.40
N GLN A 159 -27.96 13.75 -7.99
CA GLN A 159 -27.67 13.97 -9.40
C GLN A 159 -26.16 13.97 -9.71
N ASN A 160 -25.36 14.63 -8.88
CA ASN A 160 -23.92 14.63 -9.07
C ASN A 160 -23.31 13.28 -8.68
N TYR A 161 -23.80 12.65 -7.60
CA TYR A 161 -23.38 11.30 -7.25
C TYR A 161 -23.55 10.34 -8.44
N GLU A 162 -24.72 10.33 -9.07
CA GLU A 162 -25.05 9.43 -10.19
C GLU A 162 -24.13 9.68 -11.41
N LYS A 163 -23.83 10.95 -11.73
CA LYS A 163 -22.89 11.29 -12.80
C LYS A 163 -21.50 10.74 -12.55
N PHE A 164 -20.95 10.91 -11.34
CA PHE A 164 -19.62 10.39 -11.01
C PHE A 164 -19.59 8.88 -10.99
N TYR A 165 -20.61 8.24 -10.42
CA TYR A 165 -20.71 6.81 -10.34
C TYR A 165 -20.83 6.17 -11.74
N ASN A 166 -21.71 6.69 -12.60
CA ASN A 166 -21.85 6.20 -13.96
C ASN A 166 -20.56 6.42 -14.79
N THR A 167 -19.86 7.52 -14.57
CA THR A 167 -18.56 7.75 -15.19
C THR A 167 -17.52 6.74 -14.70
N PHE A 168 -17.50 6.45 -13.41
CA PHE A 168 -16.63 5.41 -12.86
C PHE A 168 -16.92 4.05 -13.50
N LEU A 169 -18.20 3.66 -13.60
CA LEU A 169 -18.60 2.40 -14.19
C LEU A 169 -18.14 2.30 -15.67
N ASP A 170 -18.34 3.36 -16.44
CA ASP A 170 -17.90 3.40 -17.84
C ASP A 170 -16.37 3.26 -17.96
N LEU A 171 -15.61 4.01 -17.17
CA LEU A 171 -14.15 3.93 -17.14
C LEU A 171 -13.67 2.54 -16.74
N PHE A 172 -14.32 1.95 -15.73
CA PHE A 172 -13.94 0.66 -15.16
C PHE A 172 -14.25 -0.49 -16.12
N GLU A 173 -15.45 -0.51 -16.72
CA GLU A 173 -15.90 -1.62 -17.55
C GLU A 173 -15.38 -1.52 -18.98
N ASN A 174 -15.34 -0.30 -19.56
CA ASN A 174 -15.10 -0.11 -20.99
C ASN A 174 -13.70 0.43 -21.31
N HIS A 175 -13.01 1.07 -20.35
CA HIS A 175 -11.76 1.78 -20.60
C HIS A 175 -10.62 1.33 -19.68
N SER A 176 -10.67 0.09 -19.21
CA SER A 176 -9.64 -0.44 -18.32
C SER A 176 -9.20 -1.85 -18.70
N VAL A 177 -8.07 -2.27 -18.16
CA VAL A 177 -7.54 -3.64 -18.23
C VAL A 177 -7.26 -4.16 -16.83
N VAL A 178 -7.57 -5.43 -16.61
CA VAL A 178 -7.28 -6.10 -15.34
C VAL A 178 -5.76 -6.18 -15.17
N ILE A 179 -5.29 -5.84 -13.96
CA ILE A 179 -3.90 -6.04 -13.58
C ILE A 179 -3.75 -7.48 -13.07
N ASP A 180 -3.63 -8.42 -13.99
CA ASP A 180 -3.26 -9.79 -13.68
C ASP A 180 -1.74 -9.92 -13.43
N ASP A 181 -1.25 -11.15 -13.23
CA ASP A 181 0.17 -11.37 -12.94
C ASP A 181 1.07 -11.05 -14.13
N ASP A 182 0.58 -11.28 -15.34
CA ASP A 182 1.34 -10.99 -16.56
C ASP A 182 1.40 -9.50 -16.84
N GLU A 183 0.28 -8.78 -16.67
CA GLU A 183 0.25 -7.32 -16.79
C GLU A 183 1.15 -6.66 -15.75
N LEU A 184 1.11 -7.13 -14.50
CA LEU A 184 1.94 -6.60 -13.43
C LEU A 184 3.42 -6.86 -13.67
N LYS A 185 3.82 -8.07 -14.10
CA LYS A 185 5.20 -8.39 -14.50
C LYS A 185 5.66 -7.53 -15.67
N ARG A 186 4.80 -7.32 -16.68
CA ARG A 186 5.09 -6.46 -17.83
C ARG A 186 5.28 -5.00 -17.42
N TYR A 187 4.40 -4.49 -16.58
CA TYR A 187 4.49 -3.14 -16.04
C TYR A 187 5.76 -2.94 -15.22
N SER A 188 6.03 -3.82 -14.27
CA SER A 188 7.21 -3.76 -13.41
C SER A 188 8.53 -3.80 -14.19
N LYS A 189 8.63 -4.68 -15.18
CA LYS A 189 9.83 -4.80 -16.03
C LYS A 189 10.14 -3.53 -16.82
N ASN A 190 9.10 -2.81 -17.25
CA ASN A 190 9.23 -1.60 -18.05
C ASN A 190 9.22 -0.32 -17.18
N TRP A 191 8.97 -0.46 -15.89
CA TRP A 191 8.87 0.68 -15.00
C TRP A 191 10.23 1.28 -14.68
N HIS A 192 10.32 2.58 -14.87
CA HIS A 192 11.49 3.36 -14.47
C HIS A 192 11.02 4.44 -13.52
N ARG A 193 11.69 4.56 -12.38
CA ARG A 193 11.33 5.56 -11.38
C ARG A 193 11.38 6.96 -11.97
N PRO A 194 10.26 7.69 -12.07
CA PRO A 194 10.23 9.04 -12.61
C PRO A 194 10.99 10.01 -11.72
N ALA A 195 11.56 11.07 -12.30
CA ALA A 195 12.24 12.12 -11.53
C ALA A 195 11.31 12.77 -10.49
N VAL A 196 10.04 12.99 -10.86
CA VAL A 196 8.99 13.55 -9.99
C VAL A 196 8.71 12.67 -8.75
N SER A 197 8.87 11.35 -8.85
CA SER A 197 8.62 10.49 -7.69
C SER A 197 9.66 10.65 -6.58
N LYS A 198 10.85 11.21 -6.87
CA LYS A 198 11.85 11.50 -5.83
C LYS A 198 11.36 12.57 -4.85
N ASP A 199 10.67 13.57 -5.35
CA ASP A 199 10.12 14.63 -4.51
C ASP A 199 8.90 14.13 -3.73
N LEU A 200 8.01 13.36 -4.36
CA LEU A 200 6.88 12.73 -3.70
C LEU A 200 7.33 11.79 -2.57
N ASP A 201 8.32 10.93 -2.83
CA ASP A 201 8.89 10.04 -1.80
C ASP A 201 9.55 10.82 -0.66
N ARG A 202 10.17 11.96 -0.95
CA ARG A 202 10.77 12.83 0.09
C ARG A 202 9.72 13.40 1.04
N TYR A 203 8.57 13.85 0.52
CA TYR A 203 7.47 14.30 1.36
C TYR A 203 6.89 13.16 2.19
N ASP A 204 6.71 11.99 1.60
CA ASP A 204 6.23 10.79 2.30
C ASP A 204 7.16 10.32 3.42
N LEU A 205 8.48 10.48 3.26
CA LEU A 205 9.47 10.12 4.28
C LEU A 205 9.50 11.14 5.43
N GLN A 206 9.36 12.43 5.16
CA GLN A 206 9.35 13.46 6.20
C GLN A 206 8.19 13.29 7.18
N ASP A 207 7.03 12.85 6.70
CA ASP A 207 5.87 12.57 7.55
C ASP A 207 6.04 11.33 8.42
N SER A 208 6.95 10.40 8.07
CA SER A 208 7.19 9.20 8.85
C SER A 208 8.01 9.43 10.13
N GLU A 209 8.74 10.54 10.23
CA GLU A 209 9.54 10.86 11.41
C GLU A 209 8.71 11.32 12.63
N THR A 210 7.44 11.65 12.43
CA THR A 210 6.54 12.15 13.48
C THR A 210 5.74 11.05 14.20
N VAL A 211 5.86 9.81 13.78
CA VAL A 211 5.14 8.68 14.38
C VAL A 211 6.15 7.71 14.95
N ASN A 212 6.33 7.72 16.27
CA ASN A 212 7.06 6.69 17.03
C ASN A 212 6.28 5.37 16.94
N HIS A 213 6.39 4.67 15.80
CA HIS A 213 5.96 3.28 15.72
C HIS A 213 7.12 2.37 16.13
N ILE A 214 6.81 1.36 16.93
CA ILE A 214 7.62 0.14 17.03
C ILE A 214 8.08 -0.19 15.60
N MET A 215 9.38 -0.14 15.34
CA MET A 215 9.93 -0.44 14.01
C MET A 215 9.63 -1.90 13.68
N LEU A 216 8.47 -2.18 13.13
CA LEU A 216 8.23 -3.44 12.47
C LEU A 216 9.09 -3.44 11.20
N PHE A 217 10.05 -4.35 11.16
CA PHE A 217 10.83 -4.56 9.94
C PHE A 217 9.92 -5.18 8.88
N GLU A 218 9.61 -4.40 7.85
CA GLU A 218 8.74 -4.83 6.75
C GLU A 218 9.47 -4.73 5.41
N PRO A 219 9.18 -5.64 4.46
CA PRO A 219 9.75 -5.56 3.12
C PRO A 219 9.29 -4.29 2.41
N ARG A 220 10.17 -3.66 1.61
CA ARG A 220 9.90 -2.39 0.92
C ARG A 220 10.38 -2.43 -0.53
N GLY A 221 9.69 -1.68 -1.40
CA GLY A 221 10.07 -1.51 -2.80
C GLY A 221 10.27 -2.84 -3.52
N ALA A 222 11.45 -3.02 -4.15
CA ALA A 222 11.78 -4.23 -4.89
C ALA A 222 11.83 -5.53 -4.04
N GLN A 223 11.90 -5.43 -2.72
CA GLN A 223 11.80 -6.60 -1.84
C GLN A 223 10.41 -7.22 -1.88
N ILE A 224 9.35 -6.41 -1.95
CA ILE A 224 7.95 -6.88 -2.04
C ILE A 224 7.75 -7.67 -3.33
N GLU A 225 8.23 -7.14 -4.43
CA GLU A 225 8.18 -7.79 -5.74
C GLU A 225 8.94 -9.13 -5.74
N ALA A 226 10.15 -9.14 -5.19
CA ALA A 226 10.98 -10.34 -5.11
C ALA A 226 10.36 -11.42 -4.21
N LEU A 227 9.76 -11.05 -3.08
CA LEU A 227 9.06 -11.99 -2.18
C LEU A 227 7.84 -12.59 -2.87
N CYS A 228 7.04 -11.78 -3.56
CA CYS A 228 5.92 -12.27 -4.36
C CYS A 228 6.36 -13.28 -5.43
N ALA A 229 7.43 -12.95 -6.16
CA ALA A 229 7.98 -13.85 -7.17
C ALA A 229 8.47 -15.18 -6.58
N LEU A 230 9.12 -15.14 -5.41
CA LEU A 230 9.56 -16.34 -4.69
C LEU A 230 8.39 -17.19 -4.21
N GLU A 231 7.35 -16.59 -3.68
CA GLU A 231 6.12 -17.27 -3.23
C GLU A 231 5.41 -17.96 -4.41
N ASN A 232 5.20 -17.25 -5.52
CA ASN A 232 4.62 -17.83 -6.73
C ASN A 232 5.45 -19.00 -7.27
N THR A 233 6.79 -18.85 -7.30
CA THR A 233 7.71 -19.86 -7.77
C THR A 233 7.63 -21.14 -6.90
N ARG A 234 7.44 -21.00 -5.59
CA ARG A 234 7.20 -22.14 -4.67
C ARG A 234 5.84 -22.79 -4.91
N ALA A 235 4.80 -21.99 -5.12
CA ALA A 235 3.46 -22.49 -5.42
C ALA A 235 3.43 -23.30 -6.73
N GLU A 236 4.29 -22.99 -7.69
CA GLU A 236 4.53 -23.75 -8.93
C GLU A 236 5.37 -25.04 -8.70
N GLY A 237 5.82 -25.31 -7.47
CA GLY A 237 6.55 -26.53 -7.09
C GLY A 237 8.08 -26.42 -7.21
N ALA A 238 8.64 -25.25 -7.51
CA ALA A 238 10.08 -25.08 -7.57
C ALA A 238 10.71 -25.14 -6.17
N ARG A 239 11.80 -25.89 -6.05
CA ARG A 239 12.57 -26.07 -4.79
C ARG A 239 13.79 -25.15 -4.71
N ARG A 240 14.10 -24.42 -5.76
CA ARG A 240 15.26 -23.54 -5.87
C ARG A 240 14.89 -22.29 -6.65
N ALA A 241 15.37 -21.15 -6.21
CA ALA A 241 15.21 -19.89 -6.91
C ALA A 241 16.51 -19.09 -6.87
N LEU A 242 16.74 -18.26 -7.90
CA LEU A 242 17.83 -17.30 -7.95
C LEU A 242 17.25 -15.89 -7.93
N VAL A 243 17.66 -15.09 -6.95
CA VAL A 243 17.30 -13.67 -6.87
C VAL A 243 18.52 -12.83 -7.23
N GLN A 244 18.42 -12.09 -8.33
CA GLN A 244 19.43 -11.11 -8.73
C GLN A 244 18.93 -9.71 -8.41
N ALA A 245 19.64 -9.00 -7.54
CA ALA A 245 19.28 -7.65 -7.12
C ALA A 245 20.52 -6.75 -7.01
N ALA A 246 20.35 -5.46 -7.29
CA ALA A 246 21.40 -4.46 -7.19
C ALA A 246 21.95 -4.32 -5.75
N THR A 247 23.11 -3.69 -5.61
CA THR A 247 23.62 -3.29 -4.29
C THR A 247 22.69 -2.26 -3.65
N GLY A 248 22.54 -2.32 -2.31
CA GLY A 248 21.67 -1.38 -1.58
C GLY A 248 20.19 -1.74 -1.52
N VAL A 249 19.72 -2.74 -2.25
CA VAL A 249 18.31 -3.20 -2.19
C VAL A 249 17.97 -3.89 -0.85
N GLY A 250 18.96 -4.23 -0.04
CA GLY A 250 18.74 -4.96 1.21
C GLY A 250 18.53 -6.47 1.00
N LYS A 251 19.39 -7.11 0.18
CA LYS A 251 19.32 -8.56 -0.11
C LYS A 251 19.30 -9.44 1.14
N THR A 252 20.02 -9.07 2.18
CA THR A 252 20.06 -9.80 3.45
C THR A 252 18.72 -9.74 4.17
N TYR A 253 18.09 -8.57 4.22
CA TYR A 253 16.73 -8.41 4.73
C TYR A 253 15.71 -9.18 3.88
N LEU A 254 15.87 -9.17 2.55
CA LEU A 254 15.01 -9.98 1.66
C LEU A 254 15.08 -11.46 2.04
N ALA A 255 16.30 -12.00 2.24
CA ALA A 255 16.47 -13.39 2.67
C ALA A 255 15.86 -13.64 4.06
N ALA A 256 15.98 -12.70 4.98
CA ALA A 256 15.38 -12.79 6.30
C ALA A 256 13.84 -12.80 6.23
N PHE A 257 13.23 -11.94 5.41
CA PHE A 257 11.78 -11.92 5.18
C PHE A 257 11.28 -13.21 4.53
N ASP A 258 11.97 -13.69 3.50
CA ASP A 258 11.62 -14.92 2.78
C ASP A 258 11.69 -16.16 3.67
N SER A 259 12.56 -16.13 4.67
CA SER A 259 12.75 -17.24 5.61
C SER A 259 11.84 -17.21 6.83
N LYS A 260 10.96 -16.19 6.98
CA LYS A 260 10.19 -15.94 8.20
C LYS A 260 9.30 -17.14 8.60
N GLU A 261 8.75 -17.82 7.61
CA GLU A 261 7.84 -18.96 7.82
C GLU A 261 8.57 -20.31 8.07
N TYR A 262 9.91 -20.34 7.96
CA TYR A 262 10.68 -21.58 8.17
C TYR A 262 11.19 -21.69 9.60
N GLU A 263 11.01 -22.85 10.22
CA GLU A 263 11.51 -23.12 11.58
C GLU A 263 13.04 -23.05 11.65
N LYS A 264 13.73 -23.64 10.66
CA LYS A 264 15.19 -23.70 10.59
C LYS A 264 15.69 -23.11 9.28
N VAL A 265 16.70 -22.26 9.37
CA VAL A 265 17.29 -21.55 8.23
C VAL A 265 18.81 -21.67 8.29
N LEU A 266 19.43 -22.00 7.16
CA LEU A 266 20.88 -21.93 6.99
C LEU A 266 21.21 -20.79 6.04
N PHE A 267 21.95 -19.79 6.56
CA PHE A 267 22.48 -18.70 5.76
C PHE A 267 23.97 -18.94 5.52
N VAL A 268 24.41 -18.91 4.26
CA VAL A 268 25.80 -19.16 3.88
C VAL A 268 26.37 -17.94 3.19
N ALA A 269 27.54 -17.48 3.65
CA ALA A 269 28.29 -16.40 3.03
C ALA A 269 29.81 -16.66 3.12
N HIS A 270 30.58 -16.02 2.26
CA HIS A 270 32.01 -16.23 2.15
C HIS A 270 32.87 -15.32 3.05
N ARG A 271 32.24 -14.38 3.77
CA ARG A 271 32.92 -13.44 4.67
C ARG A 271 32.19 -13.38 6.01
N GLU A 272 32.95 -13.33 7.09
CA GLU A 272 32.45 -13.26 8.46
C GLU A 272 31.62 -11.99 8.71
N GLU A 273 32.02 -10.83 8.16
CA GLU A 273 31.28 -9.58 8.31
C GLU A 273 29.87 -9.69 7.72
N ILE A 274 29.72 -10.43 6.62
CA ILE A 274 28.38 -10.66 6.01
C ILE A 274 27.54 -11.55 6.90
N LEU A 275 28.14 -12.54 7.55
CA LEU A 275 27.44 -13.43 8.50
C LEU A 275 26.93 -12.64 9.71
N LYS A 276 27.76 -11.78 10.29
CA LYS A 276 27.38 -10.92 11.44
C LYS A 276 26.24 -9.96 11.07
N GLN A 277 26.33 -9.28 9.92
CA GLN A 277 25.24 -8.42 9.43
C GLN A 277 23.97 -9.21 9.12
N ALA A 278 24.10 -10.43 8.62
CA ALA A 278 22.96 -11.30 8.36
C ALA A 278 22.27 -11.69 9.66
N ALA A 279 23.01 -12.13 10.67
CA ALA A 279 22.49 -12.49 11.99
C ALA A 279 21.64 -11.35 12.57
N GLU A 280 22.12 -10.11 12.52
CA GLU A 280 21.37 -8.93 12.96
C GLU A 280 20.09 -8.72 12.14
N SER A 281 20.17 -8.85 10.82
CA SER A 281 19.00 -8.70 9.94
C SER A 281 17.94 -9.79 10.22
N PHE A 282 18.37 -11.03 10.42
CA PHE A 282 17.48 -12.14 10.76
C PHE A 282 16.87 -11.98 12.16
N LYS A 283 17.65 -11.55 13.14
CA LYS A 283 17.13 -11.20 14.48
C LYS A 283 16.02 -10.17 14.40
N ASN A 284 16.25 -9.07 13.68
CA ASN A 284 15.28 -7.99 13.51
C ASN A 284 13.97 -8.43 12.86
N VAL A 285 14.06 -9.28 11.81
CA VAL A 285 12.89 -9.73 11.03
C VAL A 285 12.14 -10.86 11.74
N ARG A 286 12.86 -11.82 12.32
CA ARG A 286 12.28 -13.00 12.96
C ARG A 286 11.95 -12.77 14.44
N ASN A 287 12.41 -11.68 15.00
CA ASN A 287 12.29 -11.36 16.44
C ASN A 287 12.78 -12.51 17.33
N SER A 288 13.94 -13.08 16.99
CA SER A 288 14.55 -14.22 17.68
C SER A 288 16.06 -14.05 17.75
N ASP A 289 16.63 -14.38 18.89
CA ASP A 289 18.08 -14.44 19.16
C ASP A 289 18.63 -15.88 19.02
N ASP A 290 17.81 -16.85 18.55
CA ASP A 290 18.20 -18.22 18.40
C ASP A 290 18.97 -18.44 17.09
N TYR A 291 20.26 -18.17 17.11
CA TYR A 291 21.19 -18.43 16.02
C TYR A 291 22.58 -18.81 16.51
N GLY A 292 23.27 -19.60 15.73
CA GLY A 292 24.68 -19.95 15.95
C GLY A 292 25.54 -19.67 14.73
N PHE A 293 26.81 -19.48 14.94
CA PHE A 293 27.79 -19.34 13.87
C PHE A 293 28.57 -20.64 13.68
N PHE A 294 28.82 -20.96 12.42
CA PHE A 294 29.74 -21.99 12.03
C PHE A 294 30.78 -21.37 11.09
N ASP A 295 31.83 -20.82 11.67
CA ASP A 295 32.95 -20.22 10.96
C ASP A 295 34.27 -20.93 11.32
N GLY A 296 35.39 -20.45 10.80
CA GLY A 296 36.70 -21.08 11.05
C GLY A 296 37.14 -21.04 12.52
N GLU A 297 36.59 -20.17 13.35
CA GLU A 297 36.95 -19.96 14.74
C GLU A 297 35.87 -20.43 15.73
N SER A 298 34.58 -20.37 15.36
CA SER A 298 33.45 -20.72 16.21
C SER A 298 32.74 -21.97 15.67
N LYS A 299 32.59 -22.94 16.53
CA LYS A 299 31.81 -24.18 16.28
C LYS A 299 30.76 -24.32 17.38
N CYS A 300 29.80 -23.42 17.41
CA CYS A 300 28.70 -23.48 18.39
C CYS A 300 27.36 -23.55 17.67
#